data_7b0b8878b2bc5564c66efecfdede94d6
#
_entry.id   7b0b8878b2bc5564c66efecfdede94d6
#
_cell.length_a   1.000
_cell.length_b   1.000
_cell.length_c   1.000
_cell.angle_alpha   90.00
_cell.angle_beta   90.00
_cell.angle_gamma   90.00
#
_symmetry.space_group_name_H-M   'P 1'
#
loop_
_entity.id
_entity.type
_entity.pdbx_description
1 polymer ?
#
loop_
_entity_poly.entity_id
_entity_poly.type
_entity_poly.pdbx_seq_one_letter_code
_entity_poly.pdbx_strand_id
1 'polypeptide(L)'
;MIASASGATAKVEIFSDIAKVTFNEPSLTDKMVPSLERVYGKENVKITPFITGAEDFPFFTDHAPGLYFFNGVAPDPSKAAPNHSPYFFADERNLKYGTKALTQLAVDYLYLYK
;
A
#
# COMPACT_ATOMS: atom_id res chain seq x y z
N MET A 1 -36.95 1.18 4.42
CA MET A 1 -37.94 2.21 4.81
C MET A 1 -37.89 3.45 3.92
N ILE A 2 -36.76 4.02 3.56
CA ILE A 2 -36.73 5.20 2.66
C ILE A 2 -37.26 4.85 1.25
N ALA A 3 -36.85 3.71 0.68
CA ALA A 3 -37.32 3.27 -0.62
C ALA A 3 -38.83 3.06 -0.66
N SER A 4 -39.41 2.42 0.33
CA SER A 4 -40.86 2.19 0.42
C SER A 4 -41.67 3.47 0.57
N ALA A 5 -41.15 4.51 1.24
CA ALA A 5 -41.77 5.81 1.31
C ALA A 5 -41.93 6.48 -0.06
N SER A 6 -41.12 6.10 -1.02
CA SER A 6 -41.15 6.58 -2.42
C SER A 6 -41.79 5.54 -3.37
N GLY A 7 -42.48 4.54 -2.86
CA GLY A 7 -43.11 3.48 -3.68
C GLY A 7 -42.14 2.52 -4.36
N ALA A 8 -40.87 2.53 -3.95
CA ALA A 8 -39.81 1.66 -4.50
C ALA A 8 -39.48 0.49 -3.55
N THR A 9 -38.89 -0.56 -4.11
CA THR A 9 -38.35 -1.70 -3.37
C THR A 9 -36.83 -1.68 -3.47
N ALA A 10 -36.12 -1.87 -2.35
CA ALA A 10 -34.67 -2.00 -2.34
C ALA A 10 -34.27 -3.38 -1.82
N LYS A 11 -33.36 -4.05 -2.52
CA LYS A 11 -32.65 -5.23 -2.05
C LYS A 11 -31.21 -4.83 -1.76
N VAL A 12 -30.75 -5.08 -0.55
CA VAL A 12 -29.35 -4.82 -0.15
C VAL A 12 -28.64 -6.15 -0.04
N GLU A 13 -27.54 -6.28 -0.76
CA GLU A 13 -26.62 -7.41 -0.65
C GLU A 13 -25.28 -6.88 -0.13
N ILE A 14 -24.78 -7.48 0.93
CA ILE A 14 -23.49 -7.12 1.53
C ILE A 14 -22.54 -8.29 1.29
N PHE A 15 -21.47 -8.02 0.61
CA PHE A 15 -20.39 -8.97 0.38
C PHE A 15 -19.27 -8.68 1.38
N SER A 16 -19.06 -9.57 2.35
CA SER A 16 -18.11 -9.38 3.46
C SER A 16 -16.64 -9.58 3.07
N ASP A 17 -16.39 -10.28 1.94
CA ASP A 17 -15.04 -10.75 1.59
C ASP A 17 -14.38 -9.95 0.46
N ILE A 18 -14.89 -8.75 0.17
CA ILE A 18 -14.39 -7.93 -0.95
C ILE A 18 -13.13 -7.15 -0.58
N ALA A 19 -12.96 -6.77 0.68
CA ALA A 19 -11.81 -6.02 1.14
C ALA A 19 -11.48 -6.36 2.60
N LYS A 20 -10.19 -6.47 2.88
CA LYS A 20 -9.64 -6.66 4.21
C LYS A 20 -8.74 -5.47 4.58
N VAL A 21 -8.44 -5.35 5.87
CA VAL A 21 -7.49 -4.34 6.33
C VAL A 21 -6.08 -4.74 5.90
N THR A 22 -5.39 -3.84 5.20
CA THR A 22 -3.96 -3.97 4.93
C THR A 22 -3.19 -3.72 6.21
N PHE A 23 -2.54 -4.75 6.72
CA PHE A 23 -1.78 -4.71 7.95
C PHE A 23 -0.36 -5.21 7.71
N ASN A 24 0.62 -4.38 8.03
CA ASN A 24 2.02 -4.76 8.00
C ASN A 24 2.38 -5.52 9.26
N GLU A 25 2.98 -6.70 9.12
CA GLU A 25 3.43 -7.47 10.27
C GLU A 25 4.58 -6.71 10.97
N PRO A 26 4.46 -6.39 12.29
CA PRO A 26 5.38 -5.47 12.96
C PRO A 26 6.83 -5.97 12.97
N SER A 27 7.06 -7.24 13.29
CA SER A 27 8.41 -7.80 13.38
C SER A 27 9.11 -7.84 12.02
N LEU A 28 8.37 -8.17 10.95
CA LEU A 28 8.87 -8.10 9.58
C LEU A 28 9.17 -6.66 9.17
N THR A 29 8.27 -5.75 9.51
CA THR A 29 8.43 -4.32 9.22
C THR A 29 9.69 -3.77 9.86
N ASP A 30 9.90 -4.00 11.14
CA ASP A 30 11.08 -3.54 11.86
C ASP A 30 12.39 -4.07 11.26
N LYS A 31 12.39 -5.32 10.80
CA LYS A 31 13.56 -5.93 10.14
C LYS A 31 13.82 -5.37 8.74
N MET A 32 12.77 -4.99 8.00
CA MET A 32 12.84 -4.61 6.59
C MET A 32 12.93 -3.10 6.35
N VAL A 33 12.50 -2.26 7.30
CA VAL A 33 12.63 -0.79 7.20
C VAL A 33 14.07 -0.35 6.90
N PRO A 34 15.13 -0.91 7.53
CA PRO A 34 16.50 -0.56 7.17
C PRO A 34 16.87 -0.81 5.71
N SER A 35 16.22 -1.78 5.05
CA SER A 35 16.42 -2.05 3.62
C SER A 35 15.83 -0.95 2.75
N LEU A 36 14.65 -0.45 3.11
CA LEU A 36 14.04 0.72 2.46
C LEU A 36 14.88 1.98 2.69
N GLU A 37 15.37 2.19 3.91
CA GLU A 37 16.23 3.33 4.25
C GLU A 37 17.53 3.35 3.42
N ARG A 38 18.12 2.19 3.12
CA ARG A 38 19.30 2.11 2.24
C ARG A 38 19.01 2.52 0.80
N VAL A 39 17.77 2.35 0.34
CA VAL A 39 17.37 2.68 -1.03
C VAL A 39 16.95 4.14 -1.17
N TYR A 40 16.16 4.63 -0.21
CA TYR A 40 15.50 5.93 -0.31
C TYR A 40 16.19 7.02 0.53
N GLY A 41 17.05 6.65 1.49
CA GLY A 41 17.52 7.51 2.57
C GLY A 41 16.54 7.49 3.74
N LYS A 42 17.07 7.51 4.96
CA LYS A 42 16.28 7.40 6.19
C LYS A 42 15.23 8.52 6.33
N GLU A 43 15.56 9.71 5.90
CA GLU A 43 14.69 10.90 5.93
C GLU A 43 13.48 10.79 5.00
N ASN A 44 13.54 9.88 3.99
CA ASN A 44 12.50 9.67 3.00
C ASN A 44 11.60 8.47 3.32
N VAL A 45 11.97 7.64 4.28
CA VAL A 45 11.14 6.53 4.76
C VAL A 45 10.28 7.02 5.92
N LYS A 46 8.97 7.01 5.73
CA LYS A 46 8.02 7.57 6.69
C LYS A 46 6.87 6.63 6.95
N ILE A 47 6.32 6.71 8.15
CA ILE A 47 5.06 6.04 8.47
C ILE A 47 3.94 6.85 7.83
N THR A 48 3.11 6.19 7.02
CA THR A 48 1.93 6.82 6.44
C THR A 48 0.80 6.90 7.47
N PRO A 49 -0.06 7.95 7.41
CA PRO A 49 -1.31 7.92 8.16
C PRO A 49 -2.21 6.78 7.67
N PHE A 50 -3.22 6.44 8.46
CA PHE A 50 -4.22 5.46 8.03
C PHE A 50 -4.94 5.93 6.76
N ILE A 51 -5.03 5.04 5.79
CA ILE A 51 -5.68 5.28 4.50
C ILE A 51 -6.84 4.31 4.36
N THR A 52 -8.02 4.83 4.06
CA THR A 52 -9.24 4.04 3.84
C THR A 52 -9.37 3.63 2.37
N GLY A 53 -8.39 2.89 1.88
CA GLY A 53 -8.39 2.31 0.53
C GLY A 53 -8.61 0.80 0.58
N ALA A 54 -9.18 0.23 -0.49
CA ALA A 54 -9.27 -1.21 -0.67
C ALA A 54 -8.03 -1.69 -1.42
N GLU A 55 -7.50 -2.84 -1.00
CA GLU A 55 -6.33 -3.48 -1.55
C GLU A 55 -6.49 -5.00 -1.58
N ASP A 56 -5.85 -5.65 -2.55
CA ASP A 56 -5.82 -7.12 -2.64
C ASP A 56 -4.68 -7.73 -1.81
N PHE A 57 -3.70 -6.94 -1.41
CA PHE A 57 -2.55 -7.38 -0.63
C PHE A 57 -2.91 -8.13 0.66
N PRO A 58 -3.96 -7.77 1.42
CA PRO A 58 -4.35 -8.50 2.63
C PRO A 58 -4.64 -9.97 2.43
N PHE A 59 -5.09 -10.39 1.24
CA PHE A 59 -5.33 -11.80 0.97
C PHE A 59 -4.04 -12.63 0.92
N PHE A 60 -2.90 -12.02 0.60
CA PHE A 60 -1.59 -12.68 0.73
C PHE A 60 -1.16 -12.79 2.19
N THR A 61 -1.53 -11.81 3.02
CA THR A 61 -1.15 -11.83 4.45
C THR A 61 -1.94 -12.85 5.29
N ASP A 62 -3.00 -13.43 4.76
CA ASP A 62 -3.63 -14.62 5.35
C ASP A 62 -2.71 -15.85 5.34
N HIS A 63 -1.70 -15.86 4.48
CA HIS A 63 -0.82 -17.02 4.26
C HIS A 63 0.62 -16.79 4.69
N ALA A 64 1.06 -15.53 4.77
CA ALA A 64 2.42 -15.17 5.16
C ALA A 64 2.48 -13.76 5.74
N PRO A 65 3.42 -13.47 6.66
CA PRO A 65 3.69 -12.10 7.10
C PRO A 65 4.00 -11.20 5.92
N GLY A 66 3.41 -10.00 5.88
CA GLY A 66 3.56 -9.08 4.76
C GLY A 66 4.02 -7.69 5.19
N LEU A 67 4.69 -7.01 4.28
CA LEU A 67 5.04 -5.60 4.34
C LEU A 67 4.58 -4.90 3.07
N TYR A 68 3.62 -4.01 3.20
CA TYR A 68 3.12 -3.14 2.13
C TYR A 68 3.65 -1.72 2.32
N PHE A 69 4.17 -1.10 1.26
CA PHE A 69 4.66 0.27 1.30
C PHE A 69 4.29 1.03 0.03
N PHE A 70 4.17 2.34 0.15
CA PHE A 70 3.94 3.23 -0.97
C PHE A 70 5.27 3.76 -1.51
N ASN A 71 5.45 3.69 -2.82
CA ASN A 71 6.57 4.33 -3.51
C ASN A 71 6.11 5.71 -4.02
N GLY A 72 6.66 6.78 -3.47
CA GLY A 72 6.35 8.13 -3.92
C GLY A 72 6.85 8.36 -5.34
N VAL A 73 5.95 8.78 -6.22
CA VAL A 73 6.25 8.98 -7.65
C VAL A 73 6.02 10.42 -8.15
N ALA A 74 5.47 11.30 -7.32
CA ALA A 74 5.27 12.70 -7.69
C ALA A 74 6.61 13.46 -7.70
N PRO A 75 6.90 14.23 -8.77
CA PRO A 75 8.13 15.05 -8.83
C PRO A 75 8.11 16.22 -7.82
N ASP A 76 6.93 16.71 -7.48
CA ASP A 76 6.68 17.73 -6.47
C ASP A 76 5.57 17.26 -5.54
N PRO A 77 5.88 16.91 -4.28
CA PRO A 77 4.88 16.43 -3.33
C PRO A 77 3.73 17.42 -3.07
N SER A 78 3.97 18.73 -3.22
CA SER A 78 2.94 19.75 -3.02
C SER A 78 1.87 19.76 -4.11
N LYS A 79 2.17 19.15 -5.27
CA LYS A 79 1.30 19.02 -6.43
C LYS A 79 0.88 17.59 -6.72
N ALA A 80 1.18 16.67 -5.79
CA ALA A 80 0.83 15.28 -5.96
C ALA A 80 -0.68 15.09 -6.00
N ALA A 81 -1.16 14.51 -7.09
CA ALA A 81 -2.54 14.02 -7.17
C ALA A 81 -2.59 12.54 -6.78
N PRO A 82 -3.67 12.08 -6.12
CA PRO A 82 -3.83 10.67 -5.79
C PRO A 82 -3.95 9.82 -7.06
N ASN A 83 -3.58 8.54 -6.96
CA ASN A 83 -3.94 7.57 -7.98
C ASN A 83 -5.48 7.57 -8.17
N HIS A 84 -5.96 7.21 -9.33
CA HIS A 84 -7.37 7.38 -9.77
C HIS A 84 -7.80 8.83 -10.05
N SER A 85 -6.90 9.81 -9.96
CA SER A 85 -7.13 11.17 -10.41
C SER A 85 -6.73 11.33 -11.89
N PRO A 86 -7.47 12.11 -12.71
CA PRO A 86 -7.02 12.44 -14.07
C PRO A 86 -5.75 13.29 -14.09
N TYR A 87 -5.36 13.86 -12.94
CA TYR A 87 -4.13 14.63 -12.77
C TYR A 87 -2.98 13.81 -12.16
N PHE A 88 -3.19 12.50 -11.95
CA PHE A 88 -2.12 11.63 -11.47
C PHE A 88 -0.97 11.60 -12.48
N PHE A 89 0.23 11.84 -11.98
CA PHE A 89 1.45 11.76 -12.77
C PHE A 89 2.54 11.03 -12.01
N ALA A 90 3.11 10.03 -12.64
CA ALA A 90 4.26 9.30 -12.12
C ALA A 90 5.53 9.76 -12.86
N ASP A 91 6.49 10.31 -12.12
CA ASP A 91 7.81 10.61 -12.66
C ASP A 91 8.59 9.31 -12.88
N GLU A 92 8.91 9.02 -14.14
CA GLU A 92 9.63 7.80 -14.56
C GLU A 92 10.96 7.62 -13.82
N ARG A 93 11.60 8.70 -13.40
CA ARG A 93 12.84 8.67 -12.61
C ARG A 93 12.69 7.91 -11.30
N ASN A 94 11.46 7.81 -10.77
CA ASN A 94 11.16 7.11 -9.53
C ASN A 94 10.92 5.60 -9.71
N LEU A 95 10.69 5.10 -10.92
CA LEU A 95 10.48 3.68 -11.20
C LEU A 95 11.67 2.82 -10.77
N LYS A 96 12.88 3.31 -11.03
CA LYS A 96 14.12 2.62 -10.62
C LYS A 96 14.22 2.42 -9.10
N TYR A 97 13.69 3.35 -8.30
CA TYR A 97 13.72 3.23 -6.84
C TYR A 97 12.75 2.18 -6.34
N GLY A 98 11.55 2.09 -6.92
CA GLY A 98 10.60 1.02 -6.61
C GLY A 98 11.18 -0.36 -6.91
N THR A 99 11.75 -0.54 -8.10
CA THR A 99 12.42 -1.80 -8.49
C THR A 99 13.57 -2.14 -7.55
N LYS A 100 14.43 -1.14 -7.25
CA LYS A 100 15.56 -1.33 -6.33
C LYS A 100 15.10 -1.69 -4.92
N ALA A 101 14.02 -1.07 -4.43
CA ALA A 101 13.48 -1.35 -3.11
C ALA A 101 12.96 -2.78 -2.99
N LEU A 102 12.14 -3.23 -3.94
CA LEU A 102 11.62 -4.60 -3.95
C LEU A 102 12.76 -5.63 -4.04
N THR A 103 13.75 -5.38 -4.90
CA THR A 103 14.92 -6.26 -5.01
C THR A 103 15.72 -6.29 -3.71
N GLN A 104 15.96 -5.12 -3.10
CA GLN A 104 16.71 -5.05 -1.84
C GLN A 104 16.00 -5.75 -0.70
N LEU A 105 14.67 -5.56 -0.58
CA LEU A 105 13.86 -6.26 0.41
C LEU A 105 13.95 -7.78 0.25
N ALA A 106 13.81 -8.29 -0.99
CA ALA A 106 13.89 -9.72 -1.25
C ALA A 106 15.27 -10.29 -0.90
N VAL A 107 16.34 -9.62 -1.30
CA VAL A 107 17.72 -10.06 -1.02
C VAL A 107 17.98 -10.07 0.49
N ASP A 108 17.66 -8.99 1.19
CA ASP A 108 17.90 -8.88 2.63
C ASP A 108 17.05 -9.88 3.43
N TYR A 109 15.80 -10.08 3.03
CA TYR A 109 14.94 -11.10 3.64
C TYR A 109 15.56 -12.49 3.54
N LEU A 110 16.03 -12.87 2.36
CA LEU A 110 16.68 -14.16 2.15
C LEU A 110 17.97 -14.33 2.96
N TYR A 111 18.70 -13.25 3.22
CA TYR A 111 19.88 -13.28 4.09
C TYR A 111 19.55 -13.41 5.56
N LEU A 112 18.42 -12.86 6.02
CA LEU A 112 17.99 -12.94 7.42
C LEU A 112 17.46 -14.32 7.83
N TYR A 113 17.01 -15.12 6.86
CA TYR A 113 16.39 -16.43 7.10
C TYR A 113 17.15 -17.60 6.48
N LYS A 114 18.48 -17.43 6.29
CA LYS A 114 19.41 -18.51 5.91
C LYS A 114 19.73 -19.46 7.04
#